data_76afcd6ee56c75e3debded9b5b53d95b
#
_entry.id   76afcd6ee56c75e3debded9b5b53d95b
#
_cell.length_a   1.000
_cell.length_b   1.000
_cell.length_c   1.000
_cell.angle_alpha   90.00
_cell.angle_beta   90.00
_cell.angle_gamma   90.00
#
_symmetry.space_group_name_H-M   'P 1'
#
loop_
_entity.id
_entity.type
_entity.pdbx_description
1 polymer ?
#
loop_
_entity_poly.entity_id
_entity_poly.type
_entity_poly.pdbx_seq_one_letter_code
_entity_poly.pdbx_strand_id
1 'polypeptide(L)'
;MQVTTTVEETRKLVKNWKKEGKTIGLVPTMGFLHEGHASLIRRCHEENDIVVVSDFVNPTQFGPTEDLEAYPRDFKRDSELCESLGADLIFHPEPKEMYHDPHAYVSIDTLSDTLCGKTRPIHFKGVCTVVSKLFNIVAPDRAYFGQKDAQQLAIIRKMVQDLNFDIQIVGCPIIREEDGLAKSSRNTYLSAEERKAALCLSRAVKTGQEAICKGIKAEEVLSKMRAVIEAEPLAKIDYVSMVDALDMQPVESVEKDVLVAMAVYIGKTRLIDNFSYEV
;
A
#
# COMPACT_ATOMS: atom_id res chain seq x y z
N MET A 1 13.91 -11.28 -18.08
CA MET A 1 13.41 -9.99 -17.56
C MET A 1 14.40 -8.87 -17.86
N GLN A 2 13.93 -7.63 -18.12
CA GLN A 2 14.78 -6.47 -18.36
C GLN A 2 14.80 -5.56 -17.12
N VAL A 3 15.84 -4.73 -17.00
CA VAL A 3 15.91 -3.68 -15.95
C VAL A 3 16.20 -2.35 -16.64
N THR A 4 15.44 -1.32 -16.30
CA THR A 4 15.68 0.05 -16.76
C THR A 4 15.82 0.99 -15.58
N THR A 5 16.65 2.00 -15.72
CA THR A 5 16.89 3.01 -14.68
C THR A 5 16.45 4.40 -15.11
N THR A 6 16.13 4.59 -16.39
CA THR A 6 15.68 5.87 -16.92
C THR A 6 14.23 5.83 -17.42
N VAL A 7 13.57 6.98 -17.33
CA VAL A 7 12.22 7.18 -17.87
C VAL A 7 12.19 6.96 -19.38
N GLU A 8 13.24 7.40 -20.09
CA GLU A 8 13.33 7.27 -21.54
C GLU A 8 13.37 5.81 -21.99
N GLU A 9 14.25 4.98 -21.40
CA GLU A 9 14.35 3.54 -21.69
C GLU A 9 13.05 2.82 -21.43
N THR A 10 12.44 3.08 -20.24
CA THR A 10 11.16 2.48 -19.85
C THR A 10 10.06 2.82 -20.86
N ARG A 11 9.92 4.11 -21.22
CA ARG A 11 8.94 4.55 -22.22
C ARG A 11 9.16 3.94 -23.60
N LYS A 12 10.41 3.72 -24.00
CA LYS A 12 10.73 3.09 -25.30
C LYS A 12 10.21 1.66 -25.35
N LEU A 13 10.44 0.87 -24.29
CA LEU A 13 9.94 -0.50 -24.20
C LEU A 13 8.41 -0.55 -24.20
N VAL A 14 7.78 0.25 -23.32
CA VAL A 14 6.33 0.35 -23.20
C VAL A 14 5.67 0.71 -24.54
N LYS A 15 6.20 1.71 -25.27
CA LYS A 15 5.68 2.11 -26.57
C LYS A 15 5.77 0.99 -27.61
N ASN A 16 6.80 0.15 -27.56
CA ASN A 16 6.93 -0.98 -28.46
C ASN A 16 5.87 -2.04 -28.16
N TRP A 17 5.69 -2.43 -26.90
CA TRP A 17 4.67 -3.39 -26.49
C TRP A 17 3.25 -2.92 -26.82
N LYS A 18 2.95 -1.63 -26.62
CA LYS A 18 1.65 -1.07 -27.01
C LYS A 18 1.43 -1.09 -28.54
N LYS A 19 2.47 -0.88 -29.36
CA LYS A 19 2.37 -1.04 -30.83
C LYS A 19 2.10 -2.49 -31.23
N GLU A 20 2.55 -3.45 -30.44
CA GLU A 20 2.28 -4.89 -30.63
C GLU A 20 0.88 -5.29 -30.13
N GLY A 21 0.09 -4.35 -29.60
CA GLY A 21 -1.26 -4.59 -29.05
C GLY A 21 -1.27 -5.30 -27.71
N LYS A 22 -0.16 -5.29 -26.96
CA LYS A 22 -0.03 -5.96 -25.67
C LYS A 22 -0.64 -5.15 -24.55
N THR A 23 -1.33 -5.83 -23.63
CA THR A 23 -1.81 -5.29 -22.35
C THR A 23 -0.67 -5.21 -21.35
N ILE A 24 -0.61 -4.12 -20.57
CA ILE A 24 0.48 -3.84 -19.63
C ILE A 24 -0.10 -3.72 -18.20
N GLY A 25 0.37 -4.56 -17.31
CA GLY A 25 0.12 -4.44 -15.88
C GLY A 25 1.29 -3.77 -15.16
N LEU A 26 0.99 -2.95 -14.17
CA LEU A 26 1.97 -2.26 -13.33
C LEU A 26 1.81 -2.66 -11.86
N VAL A 27 2.91 -3.01 -11.22
CA VAL A 27 3.00 -3.26 -9.77
C VAL A 27 3.94 -2.23 -9.14
N PRO A 28 3.43 -1.12 -8.59
CA PRO A 28 4.26 -0.13 -7.89
C PRO A 28 4.73 -0.66 -6.53
N THR A 29 6.04 -0.65 -6.30
CA THR A 29 6.65 -1.04 -5.03
C THR A 29 7.77 -0.09 -4.62
N MET A 30 8.19 -0.20 -3.36
CA MET A 30 9.38 0.47 -2.85
C MET A 30 10.57 -0.48 -2.67
N GLY A 31 10.52 -1.65 -3.28
CA GLY A 31 11.52 -2.70 -3.09
C GLY A 31 11.40 -3.44 -1.76
N PHE A 32 12.41 -4.24 -1.46
CA PHE A 32 12.44 -5.21 -0.35
C PHE A 32 11.21 -6.11 -0.36
N LEU A 33 11.03 -6.77 -1.48
CA LEU A 33 9.82 -7.51 -1.82
C LEU A 33 9.61 -8.71 -0.89
N HIS A 34 8.36 -8.99 -0.61
CA HIS A 34 7.91 -10.13 0.20
C HIS A 34 6.68 -10.78 -0.45
N GLU A 35 6.15 -11.85 0.15
CA GLU A 35 5.04 -12.61 -0.41
C GLU A 35 3.79 -11.76 -0.72
N GLY A 36 3.55 -10.68 0.04
CA GLY A 36 2.51 -9.69 -0.30
C GLY A 36 2.72 -9.07 -1.68
N HIS A 37 3.95 -8.62 -2.00
CA HIS A 37 4.28 -8.10 -3.34
C HIS A 37 4.26 -9.21 -4.40
N ALA A 38 4.74 -10.41 -4.05
CA ALA A 38 4.71 -11.56 -4.94
C ALA A 38 3.28 -11.90 -5.39
N SER A 39 2.29 -11.80 -4.50
CA SER A 39 0.87 -12.02 -4.86
C SER A 39 0.35 -11.00 -5.86
N LEU A 40 0.80 -9.72 -5.78
CA LEU A 40 0.45 -8.69 -6.77
C LEU A 40 1.05 -9.01 -8.14
N ILE A 41 2.33 -9.42 -8.17
CA ILE A 41 3.04 -9.73 -9.42
C ILE A 41 2.41 -10.95 -10.11
N ARG A 42 2.10 -12.03 -9.37
CA ARG A 42 1.40 -13.21 -9.93
C ARG A 42 0.06 -12.82 -10.53
N ARG A 43 -0.75 -12.09 -9.82
CA ARG A 43 -2.06 -11.65 -10.33
C ARG A 43 -1.90 -10.74 -11.54
N CYS A 44 -0.91 -9.85 -11.53
CA CYS A 44 -0.59 -9.01 -12.68
C CYS A 44 -0.21 -9.86 -13.90
N HIS A 45 0.60 -10.90 -13.71
CA HIS A 45 1.03 -11.83 -14.76
C HIS A 45 -0.12 -12.66 -15.32
N GLU A 46 -1.08 -13.04 -14.50
CA GLU A 46 -2.28 -13.79 -14.93
C GLU A 46 -3.25 -12.94 -15.76
N GLU A 47 -3.25 -11.63 -15.58
CA GLU A 47 -4.25 -10.72 -16.15
C GLU A 47 -3.70 -9.83 -17.29
N ASN A 48 -2.39 -9.87 -17.59
CA ASN A 48 -1.78 -9.01 -18.62
C ASN A 48 -0.71 -9.75 -19.41
N ASP A 49 -0.43 -9.27 -20.64
CA ASP A 49 0.64 -9.79 -21.50
C ASP A 49 2.04 -9.36 -21.03
N ILE A 50 2.15 -8.21 -20.41
CA ILE A 50 3.40 -7.60 -19.92
C ILE A 50 3.24 -7.17 -18.46
N VAL A 51 4.23 -7.55 -17.66
CA VAL A 51 4.31 -7.17 -16.24
C VAL A 51 5.47 -6.21 -16.02
N VAL A 52 5.16 -5.01 -15.59
CA VAL A 52 6.14 -3.99 -15.17
C VAL A 52 6.09 -3.84 -13.65
N VAL A 53 7.21 -4.04 -12.99
CA VAL A 53 7.36 -3.77 -11.56
C VAL A 53 8.14 -2.46 -11.39
N SER A 54 7.63 -1.52 -10.62
CA SER A 54 8.43 -0.37 -10.16
C SER A 54 9.06 -0.72 -8.83
N ASP A 55 10.36 -0.62 -8.73
CA ASP A 55 11.14 -0.77 -7.50
C ASP A 55 11.82 0.57 -7.20
N PHE A 56 11.14 1.43 -6.43
CA PHE A 56 11.58 2.79 -6.18
C PHE A 56 11.18 3.26 -4.77
N VAL A 57 12.18 3.45 -3.90
CA VAL A 57 11.98 4.08 -2.58
C VAL A 57 11.74 5.57 -2.78
N ASN A 58 10.47 5.98 -2.79
CA ASN A 58 10.08 7.36 -3.07
C ASN A 58 10.35 8.28 -1.88
N PRO A 59 11.33 9.20 -1.94
CA PRO A 59 11.66 10.04 -0.80
C PRO A 59 10.55 11.04 -0.43
N THR A 60 9.71 11.43 -1.37
CA THR A 60 8.71 12.50 -1.16
C THR A 60 7.52 12.08 -0.29
N GLN A 61 7.36 10.77 -0.02
CA GLN A 61 6.29 10.25 0.83
C GLN A 61 6.71 10.01 2.28
N PHE A 62 7.99 10.29 2.61
CA PHE A 62 8.51 10.16 3.97
C PHE A 62 8.64 11.52 4.64
N GLY A 63 8.15 11.63 5.87
CA GLY A 63 8.37 12.79 6.72
C GLY A 63 9.81 12.86 7.24
N PRO A 64 10.24 14.00 7.76
CA PRO A 64 11.62 14.21 8.24
C PRO A 64 12.06 13.25 9.36
N THR A 65 11.11 12.67 10.09
CA THR A 65 11.35 11.76 11.21
C THR A 65 10.98 10.30 10.90
N GLU A 66 10.63 10.01 9.64
CA GLU A 66 10.27 8.67 9.22
C GLU A 66 11.49 7.85 8.75
N ASP A 67 11.27 6.58 8.47
CA ASP A 67 12.28 5.54 8.26
C ASP A 67 12.92 5.50 6.86
N LEU A 68 12.98 6.63 6.12
CA LEU A 68 13.55 6.67 4.76
C LEU A 68 14.97 6.10 4.68
N GLU A 69 15.86 6.53 5.58
CA GLU A 69 17.26 6.08 5.60
C GLU A 69 17.37 4.59 5.99
N ALA A 70 16.53 4.16 6.94
CA ALA A 70 16.49 2.79 7.45
C ALA A 70 15.67 1.84 6.57
N TYR A 71 14.91 2.36 5.59
CA TYR A 71 14.06 1.52 4.75
C TYR A 71 14.90 0.47 4.02
N PRO A 72 14.57 -0.83 4.15
CA PRO A 72 15.41 -1.91 3.64
C PRO A 72 15.47 -1.90 2.12
N ARG A 73 16.63 -2.26 1.56
CA ARG A 73 16.88 -2.33 0.12
C ARG A 73 17.70 -3.56 -0.19
N ASP A 74 17.24 -4.38 -1.12
CA ASP A 74 17.97 -5.54 -1.65
C ASP A 74 17.55 -5.79 -3.10
N PHE A 75 18.02 -4.94 -4.00
CA PHE A 75 17.65 -5.00 -5.42
C PHE A 75 17.97 -6.34 -6.08
N LYS A 76 19.07 -7.00 -5.68
CA LYS A 76 19.42 -8.31 -6.24
C LYS A 76 18.33 -9.36 -5.92
N ARG A 77 17.96 -9.47 -4.66
CA ARG A 77 16.88 -10.38 -4.21
C ARG A 77 15.54 -10.01 -4.85
N ASP A 78 15.23 -8.73 -4.93
CA ASP A 78 13.98 -8.25 -5.54
C ASP A 78 13.93 -8.58 -7.03
N SER A 79 15.05 -8.42 -7.73
CA SER A 79 15.19 -8.76 -9.15
C SER A 79 15.01 -10.27 -9.40
N GLU A 80 15.67 -11.12 -8.59
CA GLU A 80 15.52 -12.58 -8.66
C GLU A 80 14.07 -13.01 -8.40
N LEU A 81 13.40 -12.41 -7.43
CA LEU A 81 12.00 -12.69 -7.14
C LEU A 81 11.09 -12.27 -8.29
N CYS A 82 11.24 -11.05 -8.81
CA CYS A 82 10.45 -10.56 -9.95
C CYS A 82 10.60 -11.47 -11.18
N GLU A 83 11.82 -11.88 -11.51
CA GLU A 83 12.09 -12.79 -12.64
C GLU A 83 11.40 -14.14 -12.44
N SER A 84 11.48 -14.71 -11.23
CA SER A 84 10.83 -15.98 -10.90
C SER A 84 9.29 -15.94 -10.99
N LEU A 85 8.70 -14.75 -10.88
CA LEU A 85 7.26 -14.51 -10.93
C LEU A 85 6.77 -14.06 -12.32
N GLY A 86 7.65 -14.03 -13.33
CA GLY A 86 7.29 -13.70 -14.70
C GLY A 86 7.18 -12.19 -14.98
N ALA A 87 7.86 -11.35 -14.22
CA ALA A 87 7.97 -9.93 -14.57
C ALA A 87 8.80 -9.76 -15.85
N ASP A 88 8.37 -8.88 -16.76
CA ASP A 88 9.07 -8.56 -18.01
C ASP A 88 10.04 -7.41 -17.83
N LEU A 89 9.71 -6.46 -16.95
CA LEU A 89 10.49 -5.26 -16.71
C LEU A 89 10.48 -4.88 -15.24
N ILE A 90 11.66 -4.54 -14.69
CA ILE A 90 11.78 -3.74 -13.47
C ILE A 90 12.22 -2.33 -13.86
N PHE A 91 11.44 -1.33 -13.46
CA PHE A 91 11.84 0.07 -13.47
C PHE A 91 12.40 0.46 -12.10
N HIS A 92 13.72 0.66 -12.04
CA HIS A 92 14.48 0.95 -10.81
C HIS A 92 15.26 2.26 -10.95
N PRO A 93 14.57 3.42 -10.94
CA PRO A 93 15.21 4.72 -11.13
C PRO A 93 15.85 5.24 -9.84
N GLU A 94 16.88 6.08 -10.00
CA GLU A 94 17.39 6.91 -8.92
C GLU A 94 16.43 8.10 -8.65
N PRO A 95 16.43 8.66 -7.41
CA PRO A 95 15.59 9.82 -7.07
C PRO A 95 15.76 11.01 -8.02
N LYS A 96 16.97 11.25 -8.53
CA LYS A 96 17.26 12.32 -9.49
C LYS A 96 16.58 12.11 -10.84
N GLU A 97 16.37 10.86 -11.27
CA GLU A 97 15.64 10.54 -12.49
C GLU A 97 14.15 10.86 -12.34
N MET A 98 13.62 10.60 -11.15
CA MET A 98 12.19 10.85 -10.87
C MET A 98 11.91 12.32 -10.54
N TYR A 99 12.84 13.05 -9.95
CA TYR A 99 12.62 14.40 -9.44
C TYR A 99 13.76 15.34 -9.83
N HIS A 100 13.50 16.20 -10.81
CA HIS A 100 14.39 17.27 -11.27
C HIS A 100 13.84 18.62 -10.80
N ASP A 101 14.21 19.10 -9.63
CA ASP A 101 13.70 20.33 -9.01
C ASP A 101 12.16 20.45 -9.14
N PRO A 102 11.37 19.58 -8.47
CA PRO A 102 9.96 19.43 -8.75
C PRO A 102 9.12 20.60 -8.21
N HIS A 103 8.30 21.18 -9.06
CA HIS A 103 7.30 22.22 -8.74
C HIS A 103 5.85 21.76 -8.92
N ALA A 104 5.63 20.60 -9.55
CA ALA A 104 4.30 20.04 -9.78
C ALA A 104 4.08 18.80 -8.89
N TYR A 105 2.94 18.77 -8.20
CA TYR A 105 2.55 17.69 -7.30
C TYR A 105 1.09 17.34 -7.51
N VAL A 106 0.72 16.11 -7.15
CA VAL A 106 -0.67 15.66 -7.08
C VAL A 106 -1.03 15.48 -5.60
N SER A 107 -2.12 16.09 -5.17
CA SER A 107 -2.69 15.93 -3.83
C SER A 107 -4.15 15.53 -3.95
N ILE A 108 -4.68 14.97 -2.88
CA ILE A 108 -6.09 14.65 -2.75
C ILE A 108 -6.58 15.18 -1.41
N ASP A 109 -7.75 15.80 -1.42
CA ASP A 109 -8.37 16.35 -0.23
C ASP A 109 -9.37 15.34 0.36
N THR A 110 -9.76 15.52 1.60
CA THR A 110 -10.76 14.75 2.34
C THR A 110 -10.30 13.31 2.66
N LEU A 111 -10.03 12.47 1.66
CA LEU A 111 -9.60 11.07 1.88
C LEU A 111 -8.24 10.98 2.59
N SER A 112 -7.42 12.02 2.51
CA SER A 112 -6.11 12.10 3.16
C SER A 112 -6.15 12.74 4.56
N ASP A 113 -7.31 13.21 5.04
CA ASP A 113 -7.42 13.99 6.28
C ASP A 113 -7.57 13.10 7.53
N THR A 114 -7.77 11.81 7.33
CA THR A 114 -8.02 10.82 8.38
C THR A 114 -6.93 9.74 8.40
N LEU A 115 -6.99 8.82 9.36
CA LEU A 115 -6.13 7.63 9.44
C LEU A 115 -4.62 7.97 9.28
N CYS A 116 -3.94 7.29 8.33
CA CYS A 116 -2.53 7.53 8.04
C CYS A 116 -2.26 8.96 7.54
N GLY A 117 -3.18 9.58 6.81
CA GLY A 117 -2.98 10.94 6.31
C GLY A 117 -2.96 11.98 7.42
N LYS A 118 -3.75 11.80 8.48
CA LYS A 118 -3.74 12.66 9.66
C LYS A 118 -2.40 12.60 10.41
N THR A 119 -1.82 11.42 10.54
CA THR A 119 -0.55 11.22 11.28
C THR A 119 0.68 11.43 10.40
N ARG A 120 0.53 11.40 9.07
CA ARG A 120 1.58 11.55 8.07
C ARG A 120 1.18 12.57 6.98
N PRO A 121 1.14 13.89 7.28
CA PRO A 121 0.49 14.90 6.42
C PRO A 121 1.04 15.02 5.00
N ILE A 122 2.31 14.69 4.77
CA ILE A 122 2.92 14.77 3.43
C ILE A 122 2.84 13.45 2.65
N HIS A 123 2.48 12.35 3.32
CA HIS A 123 2.57 11.00 2.78
C HIS A 123 1.78 10.83 1.48
N PHE A 124 0.49 11.14 1.50
CA PHE A 124 -0.36 10.90 0.34
C PHE A 124 -0.11 11.87 -0.82
N LYS A 125 0.38 13.09 -0.56
CA LYS A 125 0.89 13.97 -1.62
C LYS A 125 2.09 13.32 -2.33
N GLY A 126 3.00 12.71 -1.59
CA GLY A 126 4.12 11.96 -2.15
C GLY A 126 3.66 10.73 -2.94
N VAL A 127 2.72 9.94 -2.39
CA VAL A 127 2.15 8.75 -3.04
C VAL A 127 1.42 9.12 -4.34
N CYS A 128 0.49 10.07 -4.30
CA CYS A 128 -0.26 10.49 -5.48
C CYS A 128 0.67 11.00 -6.58
N THR A 129 1.70 11.77 -6.20
CA THR A 129 2.67 12.30 -7.14
C THR A 129 3.48 11.20 -7.81
N VAL A 130 4.08 10.27 -7.04
CA VAL A 130 4.89 9.19 -7.62
C VAL A 130 4.05 8.23 -8.46
N VAL A 131 2.85 7.87 -8.00
CA VAL A 131 1.97 6.96 -8.73
C VAL A 131 1.51 7.61 -10.05
N SER A 132 1.15 8.90 -10.05
CA SER A 132 0.82 9.64 -11.28
C SER A 132 2.01 9.68 -12.26
N LYS A 133 3.23 9.84 -11.77
CA LYS A 133 4.44 9.76 -12.60
C LYS A 133 4.61 8.37 -13.20
N LEU A 134 4.46 7.32 -12.41
CA LEU A 134 4.54 5.93 -12.88
C LEU A 134 3.47 5.63 -13.93
N PHE A 135 2.23 6.10 -13.72
CA PHE A 135 1.15 5.98 -14.72
C PHE A 135 1.50 6.68 -16.03
N ASN A 136 2.10 7.87 -15.99
CA ASN A 136 2.54 8.58 -17.18
C ASN A 136 3.79 7.98 -17.86
N ILE A 137 4.62 7.22 -17.12
CA ILE A 137 5.81 6.56 -17.66
C ILE A 137 5.45 5.24 -18.32
N VAL A 138 4.67 4.41 -17.60
CA VAL A 138 4.32 3.04 -18.02
C VAL A 138 3.02 3.00 -18.83
N ALA A 139 2.12 3.96 -18.64
CA ALA A 139 0.78 3.98 -19.24
C ALA A 139 0.10 2.60 -19.19
N PRO A 140 -0.06 1.98 -18.00
CA PRO A 140 -0.54 0.62 -17.89
C PRO A 140 -2.04 0.53 -18.14
N ASP A 141 -2.52 -0.65 -18.56
CA ASP A 141 -3.96 -0.94 -18.64
C ASP A 141 -4.53 -1.27 -17.25
N ARG A 142 -3.71 -1.91 -16.39
CA ARG A 142 -4.05 -2.23 -15.00
C ARG A 142 -2.91 -1.91 -14.06
N ALA A 143 -3.24 -1.45 -12.84
CA ALA A 143 -2.25 -1.26 -11.79
C ALA A 143 -2.71 -1.94 -10.48
N TYR A 144 -1.80 -2.67 -9.82
CA TYR A 144 -2.08 -3.58 -8.72
C TYR A 144 -1.59 -3.01 -7.40
N PHE A 145 -2.48 -2.95 -6.41
CA PHE A 145 -2.20 -2.43 -5.07
C PHE A 145 -2.74 -3.35 -3.99
N GLY A 146 -2.02 -3.49 -2.88
CA GLY A 146 -2.44 -4.31 -1.76
C GLY A 146 -3.52 -3.62 -0.90
N GLN A 147 -4.56 -4.37 -0.51
CA GLN A 147 -5.60 -3.92 0.41
C GLN A 147 -5.07 -3.69 1.84
N LYS A 148 -3.85 -4.12 2.14
CA LYS A 148 -3.20 -3.79 3.41
C LYS A 148 -3.05 -2.28 3.60
N ASP A 149 -2.74 -1.55 2.54
CA ASP A 149 -2.65 -0.11 2.51
C ASP A 149 -3.98 0.48 1.98
N ALA A 150 -5.09 0.14 2.69
CA ALA A 150 -6.45 0.36 2.22
C ALA A 150 -6.78 1.83 1.93
N GLN A 151 -6.34 2.76 2.78
CA GLN A 151 -6.51 4.20 2.54
C GLN A 151 -5.75 4.64 1.27
N GLN A 152 -4.54 4.13 1.04
CA GLN A 152 -3.79 4.38 -0.19
C GLN A 152 -4.55 3.88 -1.42
N LEU A 153 -5.11 2.67 -1.35
CA LEU A 153 -5.89 2.09 -2.45
C LEU A 153 -7.13 2.96 -2.77
N ALA A 154 -7.86 3.42 -1.76
CA ALA A 154 -9.02 4.30 -1.95
C ALA A 154 -8.61 5.64 -2.57
N ILE A 155 -7.54 6.26 -2.07
CA ILE A 155 -6.98 7.51 -2.59
C ILE A 155 -6.56 7.37 -4.06
N ILE A 156 -5.87 6.28 -4.42
CA ILE A 156 -5.43 6.04 -5.80
C ILE A 156 -6.62 5.82 -6.72
N ARG A 157 -7.65 5.07 -6.30
CA ARG A 157 -8.90 4.91 -7.06
C ARG A 157 -9.58 6.24 -7.33
N LYS A 158 -9.67 7.09 -6.28
CA LYS A 158 -10.27 8.42 -6.41
C LYS A 158 -9.44 9.33 -7.33
N MET A 159 -8.11 9.31 -7.20
CA MET A 159 -7.21 10.06 -8.08
C MET A 159 -7.36 9.63 -9.55
N VAL A 160 -7.45 8.33 -9.82
CA VAL A 160 -7.67 7.81 -11.18
C VAL A 160 -8.99 8.29 -11.74
N GLN A 161 -10.06 8.24 -10.95
CA GLN A 161 -11.38 8.71 -11.35
C GLN A 161 -11.39 10.21 -11.63
N ASP A 162 -10.87 11.03 -10.71
CA ASP A 162 -10.96 12.49 -10.78
C ASP A 162 -10.06 13.09 -11.86
N LEU A 163 -8.90 12.45 -12.11
CA LEU A 163 -7.95 12.89 -13.14
C LEU A 163 -8.16 12.17 -14.49
N ASN A 164 -9.19 11.33 -14.61
CA ASN A 164 -9.56 10.61 -15.83
C ASN A 164 -8.38 9.79 -16.39
N PHE A 165 -7.59 9.12 -15.53
CA PHE A 165 -6.62 8.15 -15.99
C PHE A 165 -7.35 6.93 -16.58
N ASP A 166 -6.97 6.53 -17.79
CA ASP A 166 -7.50 5.33 -18.45
C ASP A 166 -6.77 4.07 -17.93
N ILE A 167 -6.98 3.76 -16.65
CA ILE A 167 -6.28 2.68 -15.93
C ILE A 167 -7.26 2.01 -14.96
N GLN A 168 -7.34 0.68 -15.00
CA GLN A 168 -8.07 -0.09 -14.00
C GLN A 168 -7.20 -0.31 -12.74
N ILE A 169 -7.70 0.10 -11.58
CA ILE A 169 -7.02 -0.14 -10.29
C ILE A 169 -7.53 -1.43 -9.66
N VAL A 170 -6.64 -2.40 -9.52
CA VAL A 170 -6.90 -3.74 -8.97
C VAL A 170 -6.43 -3.80 -7.53
N GLY A 171 -7.37 -3.98 -6.59
CA GLY A 171 -7.06 -4.24 -5.18
C GLY A 171 -6.79 -5.74 -4.96
N CYS A 172 -5.68 -6.07 -4.31
CA CYS A 172 -5.32 -7.46 -4.00
C CYS A 172 -5.40 -7.73 -2.49
N PRO A 173 -5.86 -8.92 -2.06
CA PRO A 173 -6.05 -9.26 -0.66
C PRO A 173 -4.78 -9.13 0.19
N ILE A 174 -4.98 -8.94 1.49
CA ILE A 174 -3.88 -8.91 2.46
C ILE A 174 -3.28 -10.31 2.58
N ILE A 175 -1.98 -10.43 2.33
CA ILE A 175 -1.23 -11.65 2.61
C ILE A 175 -0.74 -11.61 4.05
N ARG A 176 -0.95 -12.70 4.77
CA ARG A 176 -0.56 -12.84 6.19
C ARG A 176 0.50 -13.92 6.37
N GLU A 177 1.26 -13.80 7.44
CA GLU A 177 2.09 -14.89 7.96
C GLU A 177 1.20 -16.02 8.50
N GLU A 178 1.74 -17.21 8.74
CA GLU A 178 0.98 -18.36 9.28
C GLU A 178 0.27 -18.07 10.61
N ASP A 179 0.86 -17.18 11.42
CA ASP A 179 0.30 -16.75 12.71
C ASP A 179 -0.66 -15.54 12.61
N GLY A 180 -0.97 -15.10 11.38
CA GLY A 180 -1.96 -14.08 11.08
C GLY A 180 -1.43 -12.65 10.94
N LEU A 181 -0.15 -12.36 11.27
CA LEU A 181 0.41 -11.03 11.08
C LEU A 181 0.42 -10.63 9.60
N ALA A 182 -0.07 -9.43 9.27
CA ALA A 182 0.01 -8.92 7.90
C ALA A 182 1.46 -8.77 7.43
N LYS A 183 1.77 -9.28 6.24
CA LYS A 183 3.11 -9.18 5.63
C LYS A 183 3.49 -7.72 5.40
N SER A 184 4.68 -7.34 5.85
CA SER A 184 5.24 -6.00 5.70
C SER A 184 6.76 -6.04 5.70
N SER A 185 7.40 -5.21 4.87
CA SER A 185 8.87 -5.01 4.92
C SER A 185 9.33 -4.52 6.30
N ARG A 186 8.48 -3.78 7.02
CA ARG A 186 8.76 -3.31 8.38
C ARG A 186 8.74 -4.42 9.45
N ASN A 187 8.21 -5.60 9.16
CA ASN A 187 8.28 -6.72 10.10
C ASN A 187 9.73 -7.15 10.39
N THR A 188 10.66 -6.84 9.48
CA THR A 188 12.09 -7.13 9.66
C THR A 188 12.78 -6.25 10.72
N TYR A 189 12.15 -5.16 11.13
CA TYR A 189 12.67 -4.30 12.20
C TYR A 189 12.41 -4.84 13.60
N LEU A 190 11.45 -5.77 13.72
CA LEU A 190 10.99 -6.29 15.01
C LEU A 190 12.00 -7.26 15.61
N SER A 191 12.34 -7.09 16.89
CA SER A 191 12.98 -8.12 17.69
C SER A 191 12.06 -9.35 17.83
N ALA A 192 12.59 -10.46 18.32
CA ALA A 192 11.80 -11.68 18.54
C ALA A 192 10.63 -11.45 19.52
N GLU A 193 10.80 -10.58 20.50
CA GLU A 193 9.76 -10.21 21.47
C GLU A 193 8.71 -9.30 20.81
N GLU A 194 9.15 -8.25 20.13
CA GLU A 194 8.29 -7.35 19.38
C GLU A 194 7.49 -8.07 18.28
N ARG A 195 8.11 -9.07 17.62
CA ARG A 195 7.43 -9.88 16.60
C ARG A 195 6.24 -10.67 17.19
N LYS A 196 6.38 -11.19 18.43
CA LYS A 196 5.28 -11.85 19.15
C LYS A 196 4.21 -10.85 19.57
N ALA A 197 4.63 -9.70 20.10
CA ALA A 197 3.73 -8.61 20.51
C ALA A 197 2.90 -8.10 19.31
N ALA A 198 3.47 -8.02 18.12
CA ALA A 198 2.80 -7.57 16.90
C ALA A 198 1.54 -8.38 16.54
N LEU A 199 1.40 -9.62 17.04
CA LEU A 199 0.20 -10.43 16.85
C LEU A 199 -1.05 -9.83 17.51
N CYS A 200 -0.91 -8.82 18.37
CA CYS A 200 -2.07 -8.10 18.91
C CYS A 200 -2.89 -7.43 17.78
N LEU A 201 -2.25 -7.01 16.65
CA LEU A 201 -2.96 -6.43 15.52
C LEU A 201 -3.89 -7.46 14.86
N SER A 202 -3.38 -8.65 14.52
CA SER A 202 -4.21 -9.69 13.88
C SER A 202 -5.31 -10.20 14.82
N ARG A 203 -5.04 -10.30 16.13
CA ARG A 203 -6.06 -10.62 17.13
C ARG A 203 -7.15 -9.53 17.21
N ALA A 204 -6.76 -8.26 17.17
CA ALA A 204 -7.72 -7.14 17.17
C ALA A 204 -8.57 -7.13 15.88
N VAL A 205 -7.99 -7.41 14.72
CA VAL A 205 -8.74 -7.58 13.45
C VAL A 205 -9.80 -8.68 13.62
N LYS A 206 -9.40 -9.85 14.11
CA LYS A 206 -10.35 -10.96 14.33
C LYS A 206 -11.47 -10.58 15.30
N THR A 207 -11.13 -9.94 16.42
CA THR A 207 -12.13 -9.45 17.38
C THR A 207 -13.10 -8.45 16.75
N GLY A 208 -12.60 -7.54 15.92
CA GLY A 208 -13.44 -6.59 15.19
C GLY A 208 -14.37 -7.27 14.18
N GLN A 209 -13.85 -8.23 13.40
CA GLN A 209 -14.63 -9.01 12.45
C GLN A 209 -15.74 -9.86 13.11
N GLU A 210 -15.48 -10.40 14.30
CA GLU A 210 -16.48 -11.16 15.06
C GLU A 210 -17.52 -10.26 15.71
N ALA A 211 -17.20 -8.99 15.97
CA ALA A 211 -18.09 -8.04 16.65
C ALA A 211 -18.96 -7.22 15.70
N ILE A 212 -18.53 -7.01 14.45
CA ILE A 212 -19.18 -6.11 13.50
C ILE A 212 -20.46 -6.72 12.93
N CYS A 213 -21.53 -5.92 12.86
CA CYS A 213 -22.74 -6.23 12.12
C CYS A 213 -23.44 -4.94 11.70
N LYS A 214 -24.39 -5.03 10.76
CA LYS A 214 -25.19 -3.88 10.32
C LYS A 214 -25.91 -3.24 11.53
N GLY A 215 -25.87 -1.91 11.60
CA GLY A 215 -26.51 -1.10 12.65
C GLY A 215 -25.75 -1.01 13.97
N ILE A 216 -24.62 -1.74 14.13
CA ILE A 216 -23.82 -1.63 15.37
C ILE A 216 -23.14 -0.25 15.42
N LYS A 217 -22.99 0.29 16.62
CA LYS A 217 -22.21 1.51 16.83
C LYS A 217 -20.72 1.25 16.63
N ALA A 218 -20.05 2.11 15.90
CA ALA A 218 -18.61 1.99 15.62
C ALA A 218 -17.80 1.83 16.93
N GLU A 219 -18.11 2.61 17.96
CA GLU A 219 -17.40 2.58 19.23
C GLU A 219 -17.49 1.22 19.95
N GLU A 220 -18.57 0.46 19.77
CA GLU A 220 -18.71 -0.87 20.37
C GLU A 220 -17.71 -1.88 19.76
N VAL A 221 -17.43 -1.77 18.46
CA VAL A 221 -16.42 -2.59 17.79
C VAL A 221 -15.03 -2.11 18.14
N LEU A 222 -14.80 -0.79 18.02
CA LEU A 222 -13.48 -0.19 18.21
C LEU A 222 -12.97 -0.33 19.66
N SER A 223 -13.84 -0.23 20.66
CA SER A 223 -13.45 -0.43 22.06
C SER A 223 -12.95 -1.85 22.33
N LYS A 224 -13.60 -2.87 21.75
CA LYS A 224 -13.14 -4.27 21.85
C LYS A 224 -11.77 -4.47 21.20
N MET A 225 -11.55 -3.87 20.02
CA MET A 225 -10.28 -3.93 19.33
C MET A 225 -9.18 -3.23 20.12
N ARG A 226 -9.45 -2.04 20.65
CA ARG A 226 -8.49 -1.32 21.50
C ARG A 226 -8.10 -2.10 22.74
N ALA A 227 -9.05 -2.72 23.43
CA ALA A 227 -8.77 -3.54 24.60
C ALA A 227 -7.80 -4.70 24.31
N VAL A 228 -7.92 -5.34 23.15
CA VAL A 228 -6.97 -6.40 22.70
C VAL A 228 -5.57 -5.84 22.50
N ILE A 229 -5.44 -4.66 21.92
CA ILE A 229 -4.13 -4.03 21.65
C ILE A 229 -3.50 -3.53 22.95
N GLU A 230 -4.27 -2.87 23.82
CA GLU A 230 -3.83 -2.28 25.09
C GLU A 230 -3.41 -3.34 26.12
N ALA A 231 -3.88 -4.59 25.96
CA ALA A 231 -3.40 -5.72 26.76
C ALA A 231 -1.95 -6.12 26.43
N GLU A 232 -1.36 -5.62 25.33
CA GLU A 232 0.01 -5.89 24.93
C GLU A 232 0.93 -4.74 25.38
N PRO A 233 1.84 -4.97 26.36
CA PRO A 233 2.66 -3.89 26.93
C PRO A 233 3.58 -3.18 25.95
N LEU A 234 4.00 -3.84 24.87
CA LEU A 234 4.88 -3.26 23.84
C LEU A 234 4.08 -2.48 22.77
N ALA A 235 2.74 -2.52 22.82
CA ALA A 235 1.90 -1.86 21.83
C ALA A 235 1.50 -0.45 22.27
N LYS A 236 1.59 0.49 21.35
CA LYS A 236 1.06 1.85 21.50
C LYS A 236 0.18 2.18 20.31
N ILE A 237 -1.10 2.39 20.55
CA ILE A 237 -2.05 2.77 19.50
C ILE A 237 -1.72 4.16 18.96
N ASP A 238 -1.61 4.26 17.64
CA ASP A 238 -1.62 5.52 16.90
C ASP A 238 -3.08 5.89 16.57
N TYR A 239 -3.80 4.96 15.93
CA TYR A 239 -5.25 5.01 15.77
C TYR A 239 -5.88 3.62 15.66
N VAL A 240 -7.14 3.50 16.05
CA VAL A 240 -8.09 2.42 15.70
C VAL A 240 -9.39 3.12 15.34
N SER A 241 -9.80 3.02 14.07
CA SER A 241 -10.90 3.83 13.53
C SER A 241 -11.76 3.02 12.57
N MET A 242 -13.04 3.36 12.49
CA MET A 242 -13.98 2.89 11.48
C MET A 242 -14.39 4.07 10.63
N VAL A 243 -14.24 3.92 9.32
CA VAL A 243 -14.53 4.97 8.34
C VAL A 243 -15.41 4.41 7.24
N ASP A 244 -16.13 5.28 6.56
CA ASP A 244 -16.80 4.97 5.30
C ASP A 244 -15.79 4.49 4.27
N ALA A 245 -16.12 3.43 3.54
CA ALA A 245 -15.20 2.81 2.57
C ALA A 245 -14.93 3.69 1.33
N LEU A 246 -15.77 4.69 1.04
CA LEU A 246 -15.66 5.54 -0.15
C LEU A 246 -14.92 6.86 0.14
N ASP A 247 -15.32 7.56 1.21
CA ASP A 247 -14.80 8.89 1.50
C ASP A 247 -13.78 8.94 2.66
N MET A 248 -13.54 7.80 3.31
CA MET A 248 -12.60 7.65 4.43
C MET A 248 -12.95 8.52 5.64
N GLN A 249 -14.20 9.01 5.77
CA GLN A 249 -14.64 9.79 6.92
C GLN A 249 -15.18 8.91 8.04
N PRO A 250 -14.97 9.28 9.32
CA PRO A 250 -15.44 8.50 10.44
C PRO A 250 -16.96 8.28 10.42
N VAL A 251 -17.40 7.11 10.82
CA VAL A 251 -18.82 6.76 10.93
C VAL A 251 -19.20 6.49 12.38
N GLU A 252 -20.43 6.80 12.76
CA GLU A 252 -20.98 6.54 14.12
C GLU A 252 -21.55 5.12 14.24
N SER A 253 -22.10 4.58 13.15
CA SER A 253 -22.72 3.25 13.05
C SER A 253 -22.51 2.63 11.67
N VAL A 254 -22.68 1.33 11.57
CA VAL A 254 -22.48 0.55 10.35
C VAL A 254 -23.79 0.51 9.54
N GLU A 255 -24.02 1.55 8.74
CA GLU A 255 -25.21 1.65 7.87
C GLU A 255 -24.86 1.43 6.38
N LYS A 256 -23.59 1.43 6.04
CA LYS A 256 -23.01 1.27 4.69
C LYS A 256 -21.66 0.57 4.78
N ASP A 257 -21.04 0.31 3.65
CA ASP A 257 -19.72 -0.32 3.59
C ASP A 257 -18.68 0.49 4.37
N VAL A 258 -17.95 -0.17 5.24
CA VAL A 258 -16.96 0.46 6.10
C VAL A 258 -15.59 -0.21 6.00
N LEU A 259 -14.58 0.60 6.24
CA LEU A 259 -13.21 0.16 6.50
C LEU A 259 -12.90 0.34 8.00
N VAL A 260 -12.49 -0.74 8.65
CA VAL A 260 -11.97 -0.70 10.02
C VAL A 260 -10.45 -0.81 9.92
N ALA A 261 -9.74 0.24 10.31
CA ALA A 261 -8.31 0.34 10.13
C ALA A 261 -7.59 0.75 11.42
N MET A 262 -6.39 0.24 11.60
CA MET A 262 -5.55 0.56 12.73
C MET A 262 -4.11 0.83 12.33
N ALA A 263 -3.43 1.66 13.14
CA ALA A 263 -1.99 1.77 13.17
C ALA A 263 -1.53 1.67 14.63
N VAL A 264 -0.52 0.84 14.84
CA VAL A 264 -0.01 0.53 16.18
C VAL A 264 1.52 0.53 16.13
N TYR A 265 2.14 1.22 17.07
CA TYR A 265 3.58 1.09 17.30
C TYR A 265 3.83 -0.14 18.17
N ILE A 266 4.72 -1.01 17.71
CA ILE A 266 5.32 -2.07 18.50
C ILE A 266 6.77 -1.67 18.75
N GLY A 267 7.09 -1.27 19.97
CA GLY A 267 8.33 -0.56 20.24
C GLY A 267 8.40 0.72 19.40
N LYS A 268 9.38 0.79 18.46
CA LYS A 268 9.54 1.92 17.53
C LYS A 268 8.90 1.67 16.15
N THR A 269 8.50 0.44 15.86
CA THR A 269 8.01 0.04 14.54
C THR A 269 6.51 0.29 14.42
N ARG A 270 6.12 1.15 13.48
CA ARG A 270 4.71 1.42 13.16
C ARG A 270 4.18 0.38 12.18
N LEU A 271 3.21 -0.41 12.62
CA LEU A 271 2.52 -1.42 11.83
C LEU A 271 1.07 -1.00 11.58
N ILE A 272 0.51 -1.44 10.45
CA ILE A 272 -0.89 -1.22 10.11
C ILE A 272 -1.58 -2.53 9.76
N ASP A 273 -2.87 -2.58 10.06
CA ASP A 273 -3.76 -3.66 9.64
C ASP A 273 -5.19 -3.14 9.45
N ASN A 274 -6.02 -3.87 8.75
CA ASN A 274 -7.41 -3.48 8.51
C ASN A 274 -8.28 -4.65 8.07
N PHE A 275 -9.59 -4.41 8.02
CA PHE A 275 -10.57 -5.22 7.30
C PHE A 275 -11.74 -4.35 6.83
N SER A 276 -12.41 -4.78 5.78
CA SER A 276 -13.64 -4.16 5.28
C SER A 276 -14.85 -4.98 5.69
N TYR A 277 -15.99 -4.30 5.85
CA TYR A 277 -17.28 -4.93 6.06
C TYR A 277 -18.30 -4.32 5.07
N GLU A 278 -18.94 -5.16 4.30
CA GLU A 278 -19.98 -4.82 3.32
C GLU A 278 -21.37 -5.07 3.93
N VAL A 279 -22.31 -4.13 3.75
CA VAL A 279 -23.65 -4.13 4.39
C VAL A 279 -24.70 -4.83 3.56
#